data_a9c531dc40c2ed8ebb38f8589ba7ff40
#
_entry.id   a9c531dc40c2ed8ebb38f8589ba7ff40
#
_cell.length_a   1.000
_cell.length_b   1.000
_cell.length_c   1.000
_cell.angle_alpha   90.00
_cell.angle_beta   90.00
_cell.angle_gamma   90.00
#
_symmetry.space_group_name_H-M   'P 1'
#
loop_
_entity.id
_entity.type
_entity.pdbx_description
1 polymer ?
#
loop_
_entity_poly.entity_id
_entity_poly.type
_entity_poly.pdbx_seq_one_letter_code
_entity_poly.pdbx_strand_id
1 'polypeptide(L)'
;MKKNWTKRDPIKNYFPLPNEIYQLGLSSGAIAVYGYLLRIEDRATYQCYPSYGTIGSAVGMSKNTVRKYVAELEERRLIQTEPTSITTADGRKRNGSLRYTILPIQFSIEQFYERQLNAVEQAQERQRAEKRKEQNAQKEVQNDVGVHHG
;
A
#
# COMPACT_ATOMS: atom_id res chain seq x y z
N MET A 1 -44.54 11.42 12.18
CA MET A 1 -43.56 12.19 12.98
C MET A 1 -42.23 12.23 12.24
N LYS A 2 -41.75 13.40 11.92
CA LYS A 2 -40.38 13.56 11.43
C LYS A 2 -39.43 13.36 12.59
N LYS A 3 -38.56 12.33 12.52
CA LYS A 3 -37.46 12.17 13.47
C LYS A 3 -36.49 13.31 13.32
N ASN A 4 -36.29 14.10 14.36
CA ASN A 4 -35.25 15.11 14.40
C ASN A 4 -33.91 14.43 14.68
N TRP A 5 -33.13 14.21 13.61
CA TRP A 5 -31.78 13.68 13.74
C TRP A 5 -30.83 14.83 14.15
N THR A 6 -29.96 14.54 15.10
CA THR A 6 -28.89 15.46 15.45
C THR A 6 -27.99 15.69 14.23
N LYS A 7 -27.77 16.94 13.85
CA LYS A 7 -26.85 17.27 12.77
C LYS A 7 -25.43 16.87 13.13
N ARG A 8 -24.75 16.23 12.20
CA ARG A 8 -23.33 15.92 12.38
C ARG A 8 -22.50 17.18 12.14
N ASP A 9 -21.53 17.41 13.02
CA ASP A 9 -20.52 18.44 12.84
C ASP A 9 -19.29 17.80 12.17
N PRO A 10 -18.99 18.09 10.88
CA PRO A 10 -17.90 17.44 10.17
C PRO A 10 -16.51 17.88 10.64
N ILE A 11 -16.42 18.89 11.49
CA ILE A 11 -15.15 19.41 12.01
C ILE A 11 -14.82 18.79 13.36
N LYS A 12 -15.86 18.52 14.17
CA LYS A 12 -15.72 18.05 15.56
C LYS A 12 -15.74 16.51 15.62
N ASN A 13 -14.71 15.93 16.20
CA ASN A 13 -14.57 14.47 16.37
C ASN A 13 -14.48 13.69 15.05
N TYR A 14 -13.93 14.30 14.04
CA TYR A 14 -13.66 13.67 12.74
C TYR A 14 -12.20 13.87 12.34
N PHE A 15 -11.70 13.00 11.49
CA PHE A 15 -10.40 13.18 10.83
C PHE A 15 -10.54 12.92 9.34
N PRO A 16 -9.77 13.60 8.48
CA PRO A 16 -9.84 13.38 7.04
C PRO A 16 -9.11 12.09 6.65
N LEU A 17 -9.76 11.27 5.83
CA LEU A 17 -9.17 10.12 5.17
C LEU A 17 -9.17 10.40 3.66
N PRO A 18 -8.04 10.27 2.95
CA PRO A 18 -8.01 10.51 1.51
C PRO A 18 -8.98 9.62 0.76
N ASN A 19 -9.74 10.19 -0.15
CA ASN A 19 -10.74 9.45 -0.93
C ASN A 19 -10.10 8.33 -1.76
N GLU A 20 -8.89 8.57 -2.26
CA GLU A 20 -8.15 7.67 -3.13
C GLU A 20 -7.73 6.36 -2.44
N ILE A 21 -7.78 6.31 -1.11
CA ILE A 21 -7.36 5.12 -0.35
C ILE A 21 -8.10 3.85 -0.78
N TYR A 22 -9.34 3.98 -1.22
CA TYR A 22 -10.15 2.86 -1.67
C TYR A 22 -9.86 2.42 -3.10
N GLN A 23 -9.07 3.18 -3.84
CA GLN A 23 -8.75 2.92 -5.25
C GLN A 23 -7.35 2.33 -5.44
N LEU A 24 -6.58 2.22 -4.36
CA LEU A 24 -5.18 1.78 -4.42
C LEU A 24 -5.00 0.26 -4.33
N GLY A 25 -6.07 -0.50 -4.20
CA GLY A 25 -6.00 -1.96 -4.09
C GLY A 25 -5.39 -2.45 -2.78
N LEU A 26 -5.53 -1.69 -1.70
CA LEU A 26 -5.05 -2.08 -0.37
C LEU A 26 -5.97 -3.13 0.26
N SER A 27 -5.41 -3.97 1.12
CA SER A 27 -6.21 -4.84 1.98
C SER A 27 -7.01 -4.02 2.98
N SER A 28 -8.16 -4.56 3.41
CA SER A 28 -9.04 -3.88 4.38
C SER A 28 -8.33 -3.60 5.71
N GLY A 29 -7.48 -4.52 6.15
CA GLY A 29 -6.69 -4.33 7.36
C GLY A 29 -5.66 -3.22 7.25
N ALA A 30 -5.02 -3.06 6.10
CA ALA A 30 -4.11 -1.96 5.84
C ALA A 30 -4.84 -0.61 5.89
N ILE A 31 -6.03 -0.52 5.30
CA ILE A 31 -6.87 0.69 5.35
C ILE A 31 -7.23 1.03 6.81
N ALA A 32 -7.61 0.03 7.62
CA ALA A 32 -7.93 0.23 9.02
C ALA A 32 -6.73 0.78 9.81
N VAL A 33 -5.56 0.20 9.64
CA VAL A 33 -4.32 0.67 10.29
C VAL A 33 -3.95 2.08 9.83
N TYR A 34 -4.01 2.34 8.54
CA TYR A 34 -3.74 3.66 7.97
C TYR A 34 -4.68 4.73 8.52
N GLY A 35 -5.97 4.44 8.60
CA GLY A 35 -6.95 5.35 9.18
C GLY A 35 -6.65 5.68 10.65
N TYR A 36 -6.25 4.68 11.43
CA TYR A 36 -5.87 4.91 12.82
C TYR A 36 -4.63 5.80 12.94
N LEU A 37 -3.60 5.59 12.12
CA LEU A 37 -2.40 6.43 12.10
C LEU A 37 -2.74 7.89 11.74
N LEU A 38 -3.61 8.10 10.76
CA LEU A 38 -4.09 9.44 10.40
C LEU A 38 -4.84 10.12 11.55
N ARG A 39 -5.61 9.35 12.31
CA ARG A 39 -6.36 9.89 13.45
C ARG A 39 -5.43 10.42 14.54
N ILE A 40 -4.32 9.73 14.80
CA ILE A 40 -3.43 10.06 15.94
C ILE A 40 -2.19 10.85 15.55
N GLU A 41 -1.94 11.09 14.26
CA GLU A 41 -0.76 11.85 13.82
C GLU A 41 -0.77 13.28 14.35
N ASP A 42 0.42 13.81 14.64
CA ASP A 42 0.61 15.22 14.85
C ASP A 42 0.44 15.94 13.50
N ARG A 43 -0.49 16.88 13.43
CA ARG A 43 -0.80 17.64 12.21
C ARG A 43 0.32 18.56 11.73
N ALA A 44 1.24 18.93 12.64
CA ALA A 44 2.38 19.77 12.29
C ALA A 44 3.54 18.97 11.69
N THR A 45 3.75 17.73 12.15
CA THR A 45 4.86 16.88 11.74
C THR A 45 4.47 15.71 10.87
N TYR A 46 3.18 15.37 10.82
CA TYR A 46 2.63 14.15 10.18
C TYR A 46 3.21 12.85 10.75
N GLN A 47 3.58 12.88 12.03
CA GLN A 47 4.24 11.77 12.71
C GLN A 47 3.45 11.30 13.93
N CYS A 48 3.60 10.02 14.26
CA CYS A 48 3.08 9.40 15.46
C CYS A 48 3.95 8.22 15.90
N TYR A 49 3.75 7.75 17.13
CA TYR A 49 4.62 6.75 17.76
C TYR A 49 3.85 5.61 18.44
N PRO A 50 2.75 5.10 17.90
CA PRO A 50 2.01 4.03 18.56
C PRO A 50 2.79 2.71 18.52
N SER A 51 2.67 1.90 19.58
CA SER A 51 3.14 0.52 19.56
C SER A 51 2.21 -0.35 18.71
N TYR A 52 2.69 -1.51 18.26
CA TYR A 52 1.84 -2.49 17.58
C TYR A 52 0.65 -2.92 18.44
N GLY A 53 0.87 -3.03 19.76
CA GLY A 53 -0.22 -3.34 20.70
C GLY A 53 -1.27 -2.26 20.76
N THR A 54 -0.88 -1.00 20.76
CA THR A 54 -1.79 0.15 20.73
C THR A 54 -2.62 0.18 19.45
N ILE A 55 -1.97 0.00 18.30
CA ILE A 55 -2.65 -0.08 17.01
C ILE A 55 -3.62 -1.26 17.01
N GLY A 56 -3.13 -2.45 17.42
CA GLY A 56 -3.95 -3.66 17.45
C GLY A 56 -5.19 -3.55 18.33
N SER A 57 -5.07 -2.92 19.51
CA SER A 57 -6.21 -2.64 20.38
C SER A 57 -7.24 -1.72 19.73
N ALA A 58 -6.78 -0.72 18.97
CA ALA A 58 -7.66 0.23 18.30
C ALA A 58 -8.44 -0.39 17.12
N VAL A 59 -7.79 -1.25 16.35
CA VAL A 59 -8.35 -1.84 15.10
C VAL A 59 -8.79 -3.29 15.24
N GLY A 60 -8.66 -3.88 16.43
CA GLY A 60 -9.08 -5.26 16.68
C GLY A 60 -8.20 -6.32 16.04
N MET A 61 -6.88 -6.14 16.08
CA MET A 61 -5.91 -7.04 15.48
C MET A 61 -4.80 -7.42 16.46
N SER A 62 -4.18 -8.59 16.24
CA SER A 62 -2.97 -8.99 16.96
C SER A 62 -1.76 -8.15 16.52
N LYS A 63 -0.72 -8.11 17.35
CA LYS A 63 0.53 -7.41 17.01
C LYS A 63 1.16 -7.91 15.71
N ASN A 64 1.14 -9.22 15.47
CA ASN A 64 1.69 -9.79 14.25
C ASN A 64 0.90 -9.39 13.00
N THR A 65 -0.42 -9.31 13.11
CA THR A 65 -1.29 -8.84 12.04
C THR A 65 -1.06 -7.36 11.75
N VAL A 66 -0.91 -6.53 12.79
CA VAL A 66 -0.56 -5.11 12.63
C VAL A 66 0.78 -4.97 11.89
N ARG A 67 1.79 -5.73 12.28
CA ARG A 67 3.10 -5.72 11.62
C ARG A 67 2.99 -5.98 10.13
N LYS A 68 2.19 -6.96 9.74
CA LYS A 68 1.92 -7.30 8.34
C LYS A 68 1.34 -6.12 7.56
N TYR A 69 0.36 -5.43 8.13
CA TYR A 69 -0.28 -4.30 7.46
C TYR A 69 0.58 -3.04 7.47
N VAL A 70 1.38 -2.83 8.50
CA VAL A 70 2.40 -1.77 8.50
C VAL A 70 3.39 -1.98 7.36
N ALA A 71 3.86 -3.21 7.15
CA ALA A 71 4.73 -3.53 6.02
C ALA A 71 4.07 -3.27 4.66
N GLU A 72 2.79 -3.61 4.51
CA GLU A 72 2.03 -3.30 3.30
C GLU A 72 1.94 -1.79 3.05
N LEU A 73 1.65 -1.00 4.08
CA LEU A 73 1.58 0.46 3.97
C LEU A 73 2.93 1.08 3.59
N GLU A 74 4.03 0.56 4.12
CA GLU A 74 5.38 0.99 3.74
C GLU A 74 5.70 0.66 2.29
N GLU A 75 5.43 -0.56 1.87
CA GLU A 75 5.64 -1.02 0.48
C GLU A 75 4.84 -0.17 -0.50
N ARG A 76 3.64 0.24 -0.12
CA ARG A 76 2.75 1.06 -0.94
C ARG A 76 3.02 2.56 -0.82
N ARG A 77 4.08 2.96 -0.13
CA ARG A 77 4.49 4.36 0.07
C ARG A 77 3.44 5.27 0.68
N LEU A 78 2.64 4.71 1.56
CA LEU A 78 1.67 5.48 2.35
C LEU A 78 2.27 6.00 3.65
N ILE A 79 3.21 5.25 4.20
CA ILE A 79 3.92 5.58 5.43
C ILE A 79 5.40 5.26 5.30
N GLN A 80 6.17 5.87 6.16
CA GLN A 80 7.57 5.54 6.40
C GLN A 80 7.74 5.28 7.90
N THR A 81 8.49 4.26 8.27
CA THR A 81 8.78 3.96 9.67
C THR A 81 10.27 4.08 9.95
N GLU A 82 10.60 4.54 11.14
CA GLU A 82 11.97 4.63 11.62
C GLU A 82 12.05 4.09 13.05
N PRO A 83 13.08 3.28 13.38
CA PRO A 83 13.28 2.85 14.76
C PRO A 83 13.60 4.05 15.65
N THR A 84 13.10 4.02 16.87
CA THR A 84 13.48 4.98 17.89
C THR A 84 14.21 4.29 19.03
N SER A 85 15.06 5.03 19.73
CA SER A 85 15.75 4.55 20.93
C SER A 85 15.40 5.41 22.13
N ILE A 86 15.23 4.78 23.29
CA ILE A 86 15.01 5.45 24.57
C ILE A 86 16.23 5.22 25.44
N THR A 87 16.77 6.27 26.03
CA THR A 87 17.81 6.17 27.05
C THR A 87 17.15 6.09 28.42
N THR A 88 17.34 4.96 29.13
CA THR A 88 16.82 4.78 30.48
C THR A 88 17.66 5.55 31.51
N ALA A 89 17.14 5.70 32.73
CA ALA A 89 17.79 6.45 33.81
C ALA A 89 19.20 5.92 34.18
N ASP A 90 19.47 4.64 33.90
CA ASP A 90 20.76 3.99 34.09
C ASP A 90 21.72 4.08 32.86
N GLY A 91 21.38 4.91 31.86
CA GLY A 91 22.20 5.17 30.69
C GLY A 91 22.14 4.10 29.61
N ARG A 92 21.29 3.08 29.75
CA ARG A 92 21.12 2.03 28.75
C ARG A 92 20.16 2.48 27.65
N LYS A 93 20.51 2.16 26.39
CA LYS A 93 19.62 2.37 25.25
C LYS A 93 18.68 1.18 25.11
N ARG A 94 17.37 1.46 25.01
CA ARG A 94 16.34 0.49 24.66
C ARG A 94 15.64 0.88 23.39
N ASN A 95 15.14 -0.09 22.62
CA ASN A 95 14.31 0.17 21.47
C ASN A 95 12.98 0.78 21.93
N GLY A 96 12.65 1.94 21.37
CA GLY A 96 11.35 2.56 21.55
C GLY A 96 10.35 2.08 20.49
N SER A 97 9.14 2.63 20.53
CA SER A 97 8.15 2.45 19.47
C SER A 97 8.65 3.04 18.16
N LEU A 98 8.21 2.46 17.03
CA LEU A 98 8.52 3.03 15.71
C LEU A 98 7.97 4.44 15.59
N ARG A 99 8.70 5.30 14.90
CA ARG A 99 8.20 6.58 14.43
C ARG A 99 7.57 6.38 13.08
N TYR A 100 6.28 6.69 12.98
CA TYR A 100 5.51 6.62 11.74
C TYR A 100 5.44 8.01 11.14
N THR A 101 5.82 8.15 9.90
CA THR A 101 5.59 9.38 9.12
C THR A 101 4.58 9.08 8.04
N ILE A 102 3.48 9.83 8.02
CA ILE A 102 2.46 9.70 6.98
C ILE A 102 2.94 10.47 5.76
N LEU A 103 3.13 9.77 4.65
CA LEU A 103 3.60 10.36 3.40
C LEU A 103 2.44 11.01 2.62
N PRO A 104 2.72 11.97 1.74
CA PRO A 104 1.71 12.48 0.81
C PRO A 104 1.10 11.33 0.01
N ILE A 105 -0.23 11.29 -0.10
CA ILE A 105 -0.97 10.23 -0.81
C ILE A 105 -0.55 10.11 -2.27
N GLN A 106 -0.07 11.19 -2.87
CA GLN A 106 0.40 11.24 -4.25
C GLN A 106 1.49 10.21 -4.53
N PHE A 107 2.38 9.95 -3.59
CA PHE A 107 3.44 8.95 -3.77
C PHE A 107 2.89 7.54 -4.01
N SER A 108 1.86 7.18 -3.26
CA SER A 108 1.19 5.88 -3.43
C SER A 108 0.37 5.81 -4.71
N ILE A 109 -0.29 6.90 -5.08
CA ILE A 109 -1.06 7.01 -6.32
C ILE A 109 -0.14 6.85 -7.53
N GLU A 110 0.97 7.56 -7.56
CA GLU A 110 1.97 7.48 -8.64
C GLU A 110 2.54 6.06 -8.76
N GLN A 111 2.91 5.44 -7.65
CA GLN A 111 3.40 4.06 -7.63
C GLN A 111 2.36 3.08 -8.18
N PHE A 112 1.10 3.24 -7.80
CA PHE A 112 0.00 2.39 -8.27
C PHE A 112 -0.17 2.48 -9.78
N TYR A 113 -0.17 3.69 -10.34
CA TYR A 113 -0.27 3.87 -11.79
C TYR A 113 0.96 3.35 -12.53
N GLU A 114 2.16 3.55 -12.03
CA GLU A 114 3.38 2.99 -12.61
C GLU A 114 3.32 1.46 -12.68
N ARG A 115 2.86 0.81 -11.61
CA ARG A 115 2.68 -0.64 -11.58
C ARG A 115 1.65 -1.11 -12.59
N GLN A 116 0.56 -0.38 -12.77
CA GLN A 116 -0.46 -0.71 -13.78
C GLN A 116 0.09 -0.57 -15.20
N LEU A 117 0.79 0.50 -15.50
CA LEU A 117 1.43 0.72 -16.80
C LEU A 117 2.46 -0.37 -17.11
N ASN A 118 3.31 -0.70 -16.16
CA ASN A 118 4.30 -1.78 -16.31
C ASN A 118 3.62 -3.13 -16.58
N ALA A 119 2.53 -3.44 -15.89
CA ALA A 119 1.78 -4.68 -16.12
C ALA A 119 1.18 -4.73 -17.54
N VAL A 120 0.65 -3.62 -18.04
CA VAL A 120 0.13 -3.52 -19.42
C VAL A 120 1.25 -3.70 -20.45
N GLU A 121 2.38 -3.04 -20.26
CA GLU A 121 3.54 -3.17 -21.14
C GLU A 121 4.08 -4.60 -21.17
N GLN A 122 4.21 -5.24 -20.01
CA GLN A 122 4.64 -6.65 -19.95
C GLN A 122 3.66 -7.59 -20.64
N ALA A 123 2.34 -7.37 -20.51
CA ALA A 123 1.34 -8.16 -21.20
C ALA A 123 1.45 -7.99 -22.71
N GLN A 124 1.68 -6.78 -23.21
CA GLN A 124 1.88 -6.50 -24.64
C GLN A 124 3.15 -7.17 -25.17
N GLU A 125 4.24 -7.12 -24.42
CA GLU A 125 5.49 -7.79 -24.80
C GLU A 125 5.33 -9.32 -24.89
N ARG A 126 4.61 -9.93 -23.95
CA ARG A 126 4.29 -11.36 -23.97
C ARG A 126 3.49 -11.73 -25.22
N GLN A 127 2.48 -10.95 -25.56
CA GLN A 127 1.69 -11.16 -26.76
C GLN A 127 2.54 -11.05 -28.05
N ARG A 128 3.43 -10.06 -28.11
CA ARG A 128 4.36 -9.89 -29.23
C ARG A 128 5.33 -11.08 -29.34
N ALA A 129 5.84 -11.56 -28.21
CA ALA A 129 6.73 -12.72 -28.18
C ALA A 129 6.03 -13.99 -28.62
N GLU A 130 4.79 -14.23 -28.21
CA GLU A 130 3.98 -15.36 -28.65
C GLU A 130 3.70 -15.32 -30.16
N LYS A 131 3.30 -14.16 -30.68
CA LYS A 131 3.10 -13.97 -32.13
C LYS A 131 4.35 -14.24 -32.94
N ARG A 132 5.53 -13.80 -32.44
CA ARG A 132 6.82 -14.11 -33.11
C ARG A 132 7.10 -15.61 -33.14
N LYS A 133 6.85 -16.31 -32.03
CA LYS A 133 7.01 -17.77 -31.96
C LYS A 133 6.09 -18.50 -32.94
N GLU A 134 4.82 -18.10 -33.01
CA GLU A 134 3.85 -18.67 -33.95
C GLU A 134 4.26 -18.42 -35.41
N GLN A 135 4.69 -17.19 -35.72
CA GLN A 135 5.15 -16.85 -37.08
C GLN A 135 6.41 -17.63 -37.47
N ASN A 136 7.36 -17.79 -36.54
CA ASN A 136 8.57 -18.58 -36.78
C ASN A 136 8.24 -20.07 -36.98
N ALA A 137 7.35 -20.61 -36.14
CA ALA A 137 6.89 -22.00 -36.31
C ALA A 137 6.19 -22.21 -37.64
N GLN A 138 5.36 -21.28 -38.12
CA GLN A 138 4.72 -21.33 -39.41
C GLN A 138 5.74 -21.27 -40.58
N LYS A 139 6.77 -20.41 -40.45
CA LYS A 139 7.84 -20.32 -41.43
C LYS A 139 8.67 -21.61 -41.52
N GLU A 140 8.97 -22.23 -40.40
CA GLU A 140 9.68 -23.52 -40.37
C GLU A 140 8.86 -24.65 -41.06
N VAL A 141 7.56 -24.71 -40.78
CA VAL A 141 6.65 -25.67 -41.44
C VAL A 141 6.57 -25.41 -42.93
N GLN A 142 6.51 -24.15 -43.39
CA GLN A 142 6.51 -23.84 -44.83
C GLN A 142 7.84 -24.18 -45.50
N ASN A 143 8.96 -23.99 -44.83
CA ASN A 143 10.28 -24.35 -45.35
C ASN A 143 10.43 -25.87 -45.46
N ASP A 144 9.95 -26.65 -44.51
CA ASP A 144 9.98 -28.12 -44.56
C ASP A 144 9.10 -28.67 -45.70
N VAL A 145 7.93 -28.08 -45.93
CA VAL A 145 7.06 -28.44 -47.06
C VAL A 145 7.70 -28.08 -48.42
N GLY A 146 8.46 -26.95 -48.46
CA GLY A 146 9.17 -26.54 -49.68
C GLY A 146 10.35 -27.42 -50.05
N VAL A 147 10.99 -28.11 -49.12
CA VAL A 147 12.11 -29.03 -49.35
C VAL A 147 11.66 -30.38 -49.90
N HIS A 148 10.43 -30.82 -49.69
CA HIS A 148 9.88 -32.10 -50.18
C HIS A 148 9.28 -32.05 -51.58
N HIS A 149 9.22 -30.91 -52.23
CA HIS A 149 8.69 -30.70 -53.58
C HIS A 149 9.76 -30.42 -54.63
N GLY A 150 11.01 -30.63 -54.28
CA GLY A 150 12.12 -30.46 -55.20
C GLY A 150 12.46 -31.77 -55.99
#